data_b3e69157e3c10a225246c1e99e56c25b
#
_entry.id   b3e69157e3c10a225246c1e99e56c25b
#
_cell.length_a   1.000
_cell.length_b   1.000
_cell.length_c   1.000
_cell.angle_alpha   90.00
_cell.angle_beta   90.00
_cell.angle_gamma   90.00
#
_symmetry.space_group_name_H-M   'P 1'
#
loop_
_entity.id
_entity.type
_entity.pdbx_description
1 polymer ?
#
loop_
_entity_poly.entity_id
_entity_poly.type
_entity_poly.pdbx_seq_one_letter_code
_entity_poly.pdbx_strand_id
1 'polypeptide(L)'
;MSARLEGKVALVTGSAGGIGAATAQLFAAHGAHVFGLDCNPSLVRGDNPVHLIADVTDAESIGAAVARILGEHGRVDVLVNNAGADVFYEPLSMGDADWERCLSLNLKGSWNMARAVLPSMLEHGAGSIVNIASVHGHRIIPGAFPYPVAKHGLIGLTRALGIEYAARGIRVNSISPGLILVPRIEAWFAMQPDPEAARRAQTELLPPKRIGTPEEVAHTALFLASDEARFINATDIMIDGGRSQLYHD
;
A
#
# COMPACT_ATOMS: atom_id res chain seq x y z
N MET A 1 21.40 9.31 9.77
CA MET A 1 20.23 8.49 10.21
C MET A 1 20.68 7.04 10.17
N SER A 2 20.32 6.20 11.16
CA SER A 2 20.68 4.78 11.11
C SER A 2 19.92 4.10 9.96
N ALA A 3 20.61 3.23 9.21
CA ALA A 3 20.01 2.46 8.13
C ALA A 3 19.11 1.35 8.72
N ARG A 4 17.79 1.60 8.75
CA ARG A 4 16.79 0.71 9.41
C ARG A 4 16.47 -0.54 8.60
N LEU A 5 16.82 -0.57 7.32
CA LEU A 5 16.59 -1.68 6.37
C LEU A 5 17.89 -2.11 5.68
N GLU A 6 19.05 -1.89 6.31
CA GLU A 6 20.35 -2.22 5.73
C GLU A 6 20.40 -3.66 5.23
N GLY A 7 20.72 -3.84 3.94
CA GLY A 7 20.83 -5.14 3.28
C GLY A 7 19.51 -5.92 3.10
N LYS A 8 18.36 -5.37 3.50
CA LYS A 8 17.05 -5.99 3.24
C LYS A 8 16.66 -5.85 1.77
N VAL A 9 16.01 -6.86 1.22
CA VAL A 9 15.42 -6.84 -0.12
C VAL A 9 13.94 -6.50 0.03
N ALA A 10 13.53 -5.35 -0.51
CA ALA A 10 12.18 -4.82 -0.39
C ALA A 10 11.49 -4.72 -1.75
N LEU A 11 10.24 -5.15 -1.81
CA LEU A 11 9.38 -5.10 -2.98
C LEU A 11 8.20 -4.17 -2.69
N VAL A 12 8.00 -3.13 -3.51
CA VAL A 12 6.94 -2.13 -3.35
C VAL A 12 6.09 -2.09 -4.61
N THR A 13 4.79 -2.36 -4.49
CA THR A 13 3.86 -2.30 -5.64
C THR A 13 3.21 -0.93 -5.77
N GLY A 14 2.86 -0.52 -7.00
CA GLY A 14 2.34 0.82 -7.28
C GLY A 14 3.40 1.90 -7.00
N SER A 15 4.65 1.61 -7.34
CA SER A 15 5.82 2.43 -6.99
C SER A 15 6.06 3.62 -7.92
N ALA A 16 5.25 3.77 -8.96
CA ALA A 16 5.40 4.83 -9.95
C ALA A 16 5.01 6.23 -9.44
N GLY A 17 4.29 6.32 -8.32
CA GLY A 17 3.86 7.61 -7.76
C GLY A 17 3.30 7.52 -6.35
N GLY A 18 2.97 8.68 -5.78
CA GLY A 18 2.30 8.80 -4.50
C GLY A 18 2.99 8.06 -3.36
N ILE A 19 2.21 7.32 -2.57
CA ILE A 19 2.69 6.59 -1.38
C ILE A 19 3.73 5.52 -1.76
N GLY A 20 3.53 4.81 -2.88
CA GLY A 20 4.46 3.77 -3.33
C GLY A 20 5.83 4.32 -3.67
N ALA A 21 5.89 5.43 -4.42
CA ALA A 21 7.15 6.09 -4.76
C ALA A 21 7.87 6.63 -3.53
N ALA A 22 7.15 7.31 -2.62
CA ALA A 22 7.72 7.82 -1.38
C ALA A 22 8.26 6.68 -0.50
N THR A 23 7.53 5.54 -0.43
CA THR A 23 7.97 4.36 0.31
C THR A 23 9.23 3.74 -0.29
N ALA A 24 9.26 3.56 -1.61
CA ALA A 24 10.40 2.97 -2.30
C ALA A 24 11.67 3.83 -2.12
N GLN A 25 11.55 5.14 -2.28
CA GLN A 25 12.66 6.09 -2.07
C GLN A 25 13.14 6.09 -0.61
N LEU A 26 12.23 6.12 0.35
CA LEU A 26 12.57 6.10 1.77
C LEU A 26 13.28 4.79 2.17
N PHE A 27 12.81 3.64 1.68
CA PHE A 27 13.43 2.35 1.96
C PHE A 27 14.85 2.27 1.39
N ALA A 28 15.05 2.76 0.15
CA ALA A 28 16.39 2.85 -0.46
C ALA A 28 17.32 3.75 0.36
N ALA A 29 16.83 4.92 0.83
CA ALA A 29 17.59 5.82 1.69
C ALA A 29 17.94 5.20 3.07
N HIS A 30 17.23 4.15 3.48
CA HIS A 30 17.48 3.37 4.70
C HIS A 30 18.22 2.05 4.45
N GLY A 31 18.92 1.90 3.31
CA GLY A 31 19.84 0.81 3.02
C GLY A 31 19.21 -0.44 2.41
N ALA A 32 17.94 -0.41 2.03
CA ALA A 32 17.32 -1.55 1.35
C ALA A 32 17.70 -1.61 -0.14
N HIS A 33 17.79 -2.82 -0.67
CA HIS A 33 17.72 -3.09 -2.12
C HIS A 33 16.24 -3.09 -2.52
N VAL A 34 15.80 -2.04 -3.21
CA VAL A 34 14.37 -1.82 -3.46
C VAL A 34 14.00 -2.14 -4.89
N PHE A 35 12.99 -3.00 -5.05
CA PHE A 35 12.33 -3.29 -6.31
C PHE A 35 10.93 -2.66 -6.30
N GLY A 36 10.71 -1.70 -7.20
CA GLY A 36 9.41 -1.10 -7.42
C GLY A 36 8.66 -1.80 -8.53
N LEU A 37 7.45 -2.28 -8.29
CA LEU A 37 6.56 -2.84 -9.31
C LEU A 37 5.48 -1.83 -9.67
N ASP A 38 5.30 -1.63 -10.98
CA ASP A 38 4.18 -0.84 -11.50
C ASP A 38 3.79 -1.33 -12.91
N CYS A 39 2.52 -1.21 -13.28
CA CYS A 39 2.08 -1.50 -14.64
C CYS A 39 2.35 -0.35 -15.62
N ASN A 40 2.76 0.84 -15.13
CA ASN A 40 3.05 2.01 -15.95
C ASN A 40 4.55 2.13 -16.28
N PRO A 41 4.97 1.86 -17.53
CA PRO A 41 6.38 1.90 -17.91
C PRO A 41 6.99 3.31 -17.96
N SER A 42 6.17 4.36 -18.01
CA SER A 42 6.64 5.74 -18.21
C SER A 42 7.33 6.36 -16.99
N LEU A 43 7.28 5.71 -15.83
CA LEU A 43 7.75 6.24 -14.55
C LEU A 43 9.01 5.53 -14.02
N VAL A 44 9.61 4.66 -14.84
CA VAL A 44 10.83 3.91 -14.50
C VAL A 44 12.05 4.83 -14.61
N ARG A 45 12.70 5.17 -13.50
CA ARG A 45 13.93 5.97 -13.47
C ARG A 45 14.83 5.55 -12.30
N GLY A 46 16.13 5.40 -12.55
CA GLY A 46 17.16 5.18 -11.52
C GLY A 46 17.53 3.71 -11.27
N ASP A 47 18.62 3.52 -10.56
CA ASP A 47 19.21 2.20 -10.26
C ASP A 47 18.80 1.65 -8.88
N ASN A 48 18.31 2.49 -7.99
CA ASN A 48 17.69 2.10 -6.71
C ASN A 48 16.71 3.21 -6.26
N PRO A 49 15.38 2.97 -6.28
CA PRO A 49 14.74 1.66 -6.58
C PRO A 49 14.91 1.17 -8.02
N VAL A 50 15.11 -0.14 -8.18
CA VAL A 50 15.02 -0.83 -9.48
C VAL A 50 13.54 -1.00 -9.82
N HIS A 51 13.11 -0.51 -10.98
CA HIS A 51 11.71 -0.61 -11.38
C HIS A 51 11.47 -1.79 -12.33
N LEU A 52 10.45 -2.58 -12.02
CA LEU A 52 9.97 -3.70 -12.81
C LEU A 52 8.55 -3.40 -13.30
N ILE A 53 8.29 -3.70 -14.57
CA ILE A 53 6.93 -3.59 -15.12
C ILE A 53 6.20 -4.88 -14.78
N ALA A 54 5.15 -4.78 -13.96
CA ALA A 54 4.30 -5.90 -13.60
C ALA A 54 2.90 -5.45 -13.18
N ASP A 55 1.89 -6.26 -13.53
CA ASP A 55 0.52 -6.08 -13.09
C ASP A 55 0.21 -7.04 -11.94
N VAL A 56 -0.18 -6.50 -10.79
CA VAL A 56 -0.53 -7.30 -9.59
C VAL A 56 -1.78 -8.17 -9.78
N THR A 57 -2.55 -7.95 -10.84
CA THR A 57 -3.71 -8.79 -11.21
C THR A 57 -3.31 -9.97 -12.08
N ASP A 58 -2.11 -9.98 -12.65
CA ASP A 58 -1.56 -11.03 -13.51
C ASP A 58 -0.51 -11.88 -12.77
N ALA A 59 -0.83 -13.15 -12.56
CA ALA A 59 0.04 -14.07 -11.84
C ALA A 59 1.35 -14.39 -12.58
N GLU A 60 1.36 -14.40 -13.92
CA GLU A 60 2.55 -14.66 -14.72
C GLU A 60 3.52 -13.48 -14.63
N SER A 61 3.00 -12.27 -14.76
CA SER A 61 3.74 -11.02 -14.61
C SER A 61 4.40 -10.91 -13.24
N ILE A 62 3.67 -11.21 -12.16
CA ILE A 62 4.19 -11.28 -10.79
C ILE A 62 5.28 -12.33 -10.68
N GLY A 63 5.02 -13.54 -11.20
CA GLY A 63 5.97 -14.67 -11.15
C GLY A 63 7.30 -14.32 -11.79
N ALA A 64 7.29 -13.69 -12.96
CA ALA A 64 8.50 -13.24 -13.65
C ALA A 64 9.29 -12.20 -12.84
N ALA A 65 8.57 -11.19 -12.27
CA ALA A 65 9.20 -10.15 -11.45
C ALA A 65 9.85 -10.72 -10.18
N VAL A 66 9.13 -11.58 -9.45
CA VAL A 66 9.65 -12.21 -8.21
C VAL A 66 10.80 -13.16 -8.51
N ALA A 67 10.71 -13.96 -9.60
CA ALA A 67 11.80 -14.85 -10.02
C ALA A 67 13.09 -14.07 -10.33
N ARG A 68 12.99 -12.90 -10.97
CA ARG A 68 14.14 -12.01 -11.18
C ARG A 68 14.77 -11.57 -9.87
N ILE A 69 13.97 -11.08 -8.91
CA ILE A 69 14.45 -10.63 -7.60
C ILE A 69 15.16 -11.77 -6.86
N LEU A 70 14.55 -12.95 -6.84
CA LEU A 70 15.12 -14.13 -6.20
C LEU A 70 16.41 -14.60 -6.90
N GLY A 71 16.51 -14.47 -8.23
CA GLY A 71 17.73 -14.77 -8.99
C GLY A 71 18.88 -13.81 -8.67
N GLU A 72 18.59 -12.54 -8.42
CA GLU A 72 19.59 -11.50 -8.11
C GLU A 72 20.01 -11.48 -6.64
N HIS A 73 19.07 -11.71 -5.71
CA HIS A 73 19.28 -11.52 -4.26
C HIS A 73 19.02 -12.76 -3.41
N GLY A 74 18.43 -13.82 -3.96
CA GLY A 74 18.11 -15.06 -3.24
C GLY A 74 16.93 -14.95 -2.26
N ARG A 75 16.39 -13.75 -2.00
CA ARG A 75 15.39 -13.52 -0.96
C ARG A 75 14.51 -12.32 -1.23
N VAL A 76 13.36 -12.27 -0.55
CA VAL A 76 12.54 -11.07 -0.33
C VAL A 76 12.27 -10.95 1.16
N ASP A 77 12.68 -9.83 1.78
CA ASP A 77 12.49 -9.58 3.22
C ASP A 77 11.24 -8.77 3.51
N VAL A 78 10.90 -7.84 2.62
CA VAL A 78 9.80 -6.90 2.82
C VAL A 78 8.94 -6.84 1.56
N LEU A 79 7.62 -6.91 1.75
CA LEU A 79 6.64 -6.61 0.71
C LEU A 79 5.75 -5.46 1.18
N VAL A 80 5.63 -4.40 0.34
CA VAL A 80 4.63 -3.36 0.52
C VAL A 80 3.60 -3.45 -0.61
N ASN A 81 2.40 -3.91 -0.27
CA ASN A 81 1.25 -3.94 -1.15
C ASN A 81 0.58 -2.57 -1.15
N ASN A 82 0.97 -1.72 -2.11
CA ASN A 82 0.42 -0.38 -2.26
C ASN A 82 -0.37 -0.21 -3.57
N ALA A 83 -0.15 -1.04 -4.59
CA ALA A 83 -0.91 -0.98 -5.84
C ALA A 83 -2.42 -1.03 -5.58
N GLY A 84 -3.14 -0.07 -6.13
CA GLY A 84 -4.58 0.08 -5.95
C GLY A 84 -5.11 1.33 -6.64
N ALA A 85 -6.40 1.38 -6.82
CA ALA A 85 -7.10 2.54 -7.36
C ALA A 85 -8.47 2.72 -6.70
N ASP A 86 -8.93 3.98 -6.63
CA ASP A 86 -10.31 4.25 -6.28
C ASP A 86 -11.22 3.75 -7.41
N VAL A 87 -12.20 2.94 -7.04
CA VAL A 87 -13.23 2.43 -7.92
C VAL A 87 -14.55 2.76 -7.24
N PHE A 88 -15.18 3.83 -7.68
CA PHE A 88 -16.37 4.40 -7.05
C PHE A 88 -17.54 4.40 -8.05
N TYR A 89 -18.62 3.75 -7.66
CA TYR A 89 -19.84 3.63 -8.45
C TYR A 89 -21.07 3.76 -7.57
N GLU A 90 -22.20 4.10 -8.20
CA GLU A 90 -23.50 3.89 -7.61
C GLU A 90 -23.80 2.37 -7.63
N PRO A 91 -24.22 1.74 -6.49
CA PRO A 91 -24.29 0.29 -6.38
C PRO A 91 -25.17 -0.41 -7.42
N LEU A 92 -26.32 0.18 -7.78
CA LEU A 92 -27.25 -0.46 -8.73
C LEU A 92 -26.87 -0.25 -10.21
N SER A 93 -26.03 0.73 -10.49
CA SER A 93 -25.54 1.01 -11.86
C SER A 93 -24.22 0.34 -12.19
N MET A 94 -23.55 -0.26 -11.20
CA MET A 94 -22.27 -0.93 -11.38
C MET A 94 -22.42 -2.29 -12.05
N GLY A 95 -21.58 -2.54 -13.07
CA GLY A 95 -21.51 -3.86 -13.72
C GLY A 95 -20.56 -4.82 -13.01
N ASP A 96 -20.72 -6.13 -13.28
CA ASP A 96 -19.87 -7.18 -12.73
C ASP A 96 -18.38 -6.95 -13.07
N ALA A 97 -18.07 -6.43 -14.25
CA ALA A 97 -16.71 -6.13 -14.67
C ALA A 97 -16.03 -5.08 -13.78
N ASP A 98 -16.77 -4.07 -13.31
CA ASP A 98 -16.24 -3.04 -12.41
C ASP A 98 -16.04 -3.57 -10.99
N TRP A 99 -16.95 -4.44 -10.54
CA TRP A 99 -16.80 -5.17 -9.28
C TRP A 99 -15.53 -6.02 -9.30
N GLU A 100 -15.37 -6.87 -10.31
CA GLU A 100 -14.20 -7.75 -10.47
C GLU A 100 -12.90 -6.94 -10.58
N ARG A 101 -12.90 -5.85 -11.34
CA ARG A 101 -11.75 -4.95 -11.44
C ARG A 101 -11.36 -4.37 -10.08
N CYS A 102 -12.33 -3.91 -9.29
CA CYS A 102 -12.08 -3.35 -7.97
C CYS A 102 -11.46 -4.38 -7.02
N LEU A 103 -12.06 -5.57 -6.92
CA LEU A 103 -11.59 -6.62 -6.02
C LEU A 103 -10.27 -7.23 -6.50
N SER A 104 -10.12 -7.43 -7.80
CA SER A 104 -8.88 -7.97 -8.38
C SER A 104 -7.69 -7.07 -8.10
N LEU A 105 -7.83 -5.75 -8.27
CA LEU A 105 -6.74 -4.82 -8.03
C LEU A 105 -6.51 -4.57 -6.53
N ASN A 106 -7.55 -4.19 -5.78
CA ASN A 106 -7.41 -3.66 -4.43
C ASN A 106 -7.34 -4.72 -3.32
N LEU A 107 -7.66 -5.99 -3.62
CA LEU A 107 -7.64 -7.10 -2.68
C LEU A 107 -6.85 -8.30 -3.20
N LYS A 108 -7.29 -8.89 -4.32
CA LYS A 108 -6.66 -10.10 -4.86
C LYS A 108 -5.21 -9.86 -5.29
N GLY A 109 -4.89 -8.67 -5.82
CA GLY A 109 -3.52 -8.28 -6.17
C GLY A 109 -2.57 -8.37 -4.98
N SER A 110 -2.99 -7.88 -3.80
CA SER A 110 -2.20 -7.99 -2.57
C SER A 110 -2.01 -9.45 -2.14
N TRP A 111 -3.02 -10.30 -2.28
CA TRP A 111 -2.90 -11.74 -2.06
C TRP A 111 -1.96 -12.41 -3.06
N ASN A 112 -2.06 -12.09 -4.35
CA ASN A 112 -1.18 -12.63 -5.38
C ASN A 112 0.30 -12.31 -5.07
N MET A 113 0.59 -11.08 -4.70
CA MET A 113 1.94 -10.65 -4.31
C MET A 113 2.42 -11.37 -3.05
N ALA A 114 1.59 -11.42 -1.99
CA ALA A 114 1.92 -12.15 -0.77
C ALA A 114 2.23 -13.62 -1.07
N ARG A 115 1.38 -14.31 -1.84
CA ARG A 115 1.58 -15.70 -2.26
C ARG A 115 2.89 -15.92 -3.01
N ALA A 116 3.33 -14.95 -3.81
CA ALA A 116 4.54 -15.05 -4.59
C ALA A 116 5.82 -14.93 -3.74
N VAL A 117 5.82 -14.10 -2.68
CA VAL A 117 7.00 -13.87 -1.84
C VAL A 117 7.05 -14.73 -0.58
N LEU A 118 5.91 -15.21 -0.08
CA LEU A 118 5.82 -16.02 1.14
C LEU A 118 6.74 -17.26 1.12
N PRO A 119 6.90 -18.02 0.03
CA PRO A 119 7.83 -19.15 0.01
C PRO A 119 9.25 -18.77 0.41
N SER A 120 9.79 -17.68 -0.15
CA SER A 120 11.12 -17.17 0.21
C SER A 120 11.18 -16.70 1.67
N MET A 121 10.18 -15.95 2.14
CA MET A 121 10.13 -15.51 3.54
C MET A 121 10.08 -16.68 4.52
N LEU A 122 9.34 -17.73 4.17
CA LEU A 122 9.21 -18.96 4.99
C LEU A 122 10.51 -19.76 5.02
N GLU A 123 11.22 -19.84 3.92
CA GLU A 123 12.55 -20.49 3.82
C GLU A 123 13.56 -19.80 4.73
N HIS A 124 13.54 -18.46 4.79
CA HIS A 124 14.44 -17.66 5.61
C HIS A 124 13.96 -17.49 7.07
N GLY A 125 12.74 -17.94 7.39
CA GLY A 125 12.17 -17.80 8.73
C GLY A 125 11.94 -16.35 9.18
N ALA A 126 11.85 -15.42 8.24
CA ALA A 126 11.67 -13.99 8.52
C ALA A 126 11.01 -13.28 7.33
N GLY A 127 10.12 -12.33 7.61
CA GLY A 127 9.48 -11.50 6.61
C GLY A 127 8.56 -10.43 7.20
N SER A 128 8.39 -9.34 6.46
CA SER A 128 7.41 -8.30 6.80
C SER A 128 6.57 -7.93 5.59
N ILE A 129 5.25 -8.07 5.70
CA ILE A 129 4.29 -7.64 4.68
C ILE A 129 3.52 -6.44 5.23
N VAL A 130 3.49 -5.35 4.49
CA VAL A 130 2.74 -4.13 4.82
C VAL A 130 1.71 -3.88 3.73
N ASN A 131 0.44 -3.93 4.07
CA ASN A 131 -0.67 -3.69 3.15
C ASN A 131 -1.16 -2.25 3.29
N ILE A 132 -1.18 -1.47 2.20
CA ILE A 132 -1.79 -0.14 2.21
C ILE A 132 -3.30 -0.28 2.00
N ALA A 133 -4.01 -0.28 3.13
CA ALA A 133 -5.47 -0.34 3.16
C ALA A 133 -6.08 1.06 2.90
N SER A 134 -6.99 1.52 3.75
CA SER A 134 -7.61 2.84 3.71
C SER A 134 -8.47 3.04 4.95
N VAL A 135 -8.74 4.29 5.34
CA VAL A 135 -9.83 4.62 6.27
C VAL A 135 -11.17 4.02 5.81
N HIS A 136 -11.35 3.82 4.50
CA HIS A 136 -12.50 3.13 3.92
C HIS A 136 -12.56 1.62 4.23
N GLY A 137 -11.53 1.05 4.84
CA GLY A 137 -11.57 -0.26 5.48
C GLY A 137 -12.24 -0.27 6.87
N HIS A 138 -12.64 0.90 7.40
CA HIS A 138 -13.26 1.09 8.71
C HIS A 138 -14.47 2.02 8.68
N ARG A 139 -14.40 3.09 7.88
CA ARG A 139 -15.38 4.15 7.77
C ARG A 139 -15.75 4.34 6.30
N ILE A 140 -17.01 4.58 6.02
CA ILE A 140 -17.50 4.64 4.65
C ILE A 140 -18.14 6.01 4.41
N ILE A 141 -17.85 6.59 3.25
CA ILE A 141 -18.59 7.75 2.75
C ILE A 141 -19.56 7.30 1.66
N PRO A 142 -20.72 7.95 1.52
CA PRO A 142 -21.62 7.69 0.40
C PRO A 142 -20.89 7.85 -0.95
N GLY A 143 -21.25 7.00 -1.91
CA GLY A 143 -20.68 7.04 -3.26
C GLY A 143 -19.32 6.36 -3.43
N ALA A 144 -18.74 5.76 -2.38
CA ALA A 144 -17.42 5.09 -2.47
C ALA A 144 -17.49 3.59 -2.80
N PHE A 145 -18.67 3.03 -3.08
CA PHE A 145 -18.84 1.60 -3.41
C PHE A 145 -18.19 1.26 -4.76
N PRO A 146 -17.51 0.08 -4.93
CA PRO A 146 -17.30 -1.03 -4.00
C PRO A 146 -15.95 -0.98 -3.28
N TYR A 147 -15.16 0.06 -3.45
CA TYR A 147 -13.80 0.20 -2.90
C TYR A 147 -13.70 -0.12 -1.39
N PRO A 148 -14.66 0.34 -0.51
CA PRO A 148 -14.63 -0.04 0.90
C PRO A 148 -14.71 -1.55 1.13
N VAL A 149 -15.42 -2.31 0.29
CA VAL A 149 -15.49 -3.77 0.41
C VAL A 149 -14.11 -4.39 0.25
N ALA A 150 -13.37 -3.96 -0.80
CA ALA A 150 -12.01 -4.45 -1.03
C ALA A 150 -11.07 -4.08 0.14
N LYS A 151 -11.17 -2.86 0.69
CA LYS A 151 -10.29 -2.40 1.77
C LYS A 151 -10.63 -3.03 3.12
N HIS A 152 -11.90 -3.33 3.43
CA HIS A 152 -12.27 -4.19 4.56
C HIS A 152 -11.69 -5.59 4.38
N GLY A 153 -11.81 -6.17 3.17
CA GLY A 153 -11.23 -7.47 2.85
C GLY A 153 -9.70 -7.49 3.01
N LEU A 154 -9.00 -6.40 2.65
CA LEU A 154 -7.54 -6.30 2.79
C LEU A 154 -7.09 -6.26 4.26
N ILE A 155 -7.84 -5.61 5.15
CA ILE A 155 -7.61 -5.67 6.61
C ILE A 155 -7.86 -7.10 7.12
N GLY A 156 -8.90 -7.77 6.62
CA GLY A 156 -9.16 -9.19 6.91
C GLY A 156 -8.02 -10.10 6.46
N LEU A 157 -7.51 -9.92 5.23
CA LEU A 157 -6.36 -10.63 4.69
C LEU A 157 -5.10 -10.41 5.54
N THR A 158 -4.85 -9.17 5.97
CA THR A 158 -3.74 -8.80 6.87
C THR A 158 -3.76 -9.63 8.15
N ARG A 159 -4.91 -9.69 8.81
CA ARG A 159 -5.08 -10.45 10.07
C ARG A 159 -4.92 -11.94 9.85
N ALA A 160 -5.53 -12.47 8.80
CA ALA A 160 -5.48 -13.91 8.48
C ALA A 160 -4.04 -14.37 8.24
N LEU A 161 -3.29 -13.70 7.36
CA LEU A 161 -1.90 -14.05 7.05
C LEU A 161 -0.97 -13.78 8.25
N GLY A 162 -1.19 -12.69 8.98
CA GLY A 162 -0.38 -12.36 10.15
C GLY A 162 -0.47 -13.42 11.24
N ILE A 163 -1.66 -13.96 11.51
CA ILE A 163 -1.85 -15.04 12.49
C ILE A 163 -1.31 -16.36 11.95
N GLU A 164 -1.59 -16.70 10.70
CA GLU A 164 -1.18 -17.98 10.10
C GLU A 164 0.34 -18.17 10.11
N TYR A 165 1.11 -17.12 9.83
CA TYR A 165 2.56 -17.21 9.68
C TYR A 165 3.36 -16.65 10.86
N ALA A 166 2.72 -16.20 11.94
CA ALA A 166 3.39 -15.61 13.10
C ALA A 166 4.47 -16.53 13.71
N ALA A 167 4.15 -17.80 13.93
CA ALA A 167 5.08 -18.80 14.47
C ALA A 167 6.26 -19.11 13.54
N ARG A 168 6.21 -18.65 12.30
CA ARG A 168 7.24 -18.86 11.28
C ARG A 168 8.05 -17.59 10.99
N GLY A 169 7.97 -16.59 11.89
CA GLY A 169 8.75 -15.37 11.84
C GLY A 169 8.26 -14.33 10.84
N ILE A 170 7.06 -14.45 10.29
CA ILE A 170 6.51 -13.50 9.32
C ILE A 170 5.48 -12.62 10.02
N ARG A 171 5.57 -11.31 9.79
CA ARG A 171 4.62 -10.31 10.26
C ARG A 171 3.84 -9.74 9.09
N VAL A 172 2.54 -9.57 9.26
CA VAL A 172 1.69 -8.93 8.25
C VAL A 172 0.86 -7.86 8.94
N ASN A 173 1.03 -6.61 8.52
CA ASN A 173 0.31 -5.47 9.08
C ASN A 173 -0.30 -4.63 7.96
N SER A 174 -1.26 -3.80 8.28
CA SER A 174 -1.81 -2.82 7.34
C SER A 174 -1.68 -1.39 7.89
N ILE A 175 -1.70 -0.47 6.95
CA ILE A 175 -1.81 0.96 7.20
C ILE A 175 -3.08 1.43 6.51
N SER A 176 -3.90 2.20 7.23
CA SER A 176 -5.14 2.80 6.70
C SER A 176 -4.99 4.31 6.60
N PRO A 177 -4.49 4.84 5.46
CA PRO A 177 -4.40 6.28 5.25
C PRO A 177 -5.78 6.91 5.12
N GLY A 178 -5.92 8.15 5.61
CA GLY A 178 -7.01 9.05 5.27
C GLY A 178 -6.76 9.78 3.95
N LEU A 179 -7.10 11.07 3.91
CA LEU A 179 -6.81 11.90 2.74
C LEU A 179 -5.31 12.23 2.69
N ILE A 180 -4.64 11.70 1.68
CA ILE A 180 -3.20 11.92 1.41
C ILE A 180 -3.04 12.66 0.08
N LEU A 181 -2.19 13.68 0.05
CA LEU A 181 -1.94 14.51 -1.13
C LEU A 181 -1.05 13.76 -2.12
N VAL A 182 -1.66 12.88 -2.90
CA VAL A 182 -1.02 12.16 -4.01
C VAL A 182 -1.40 12.80 -5.35
N PRO A 183 -0.65 12.55 -6.46
CA PRO A 183 -0.92 13.19 -7.76
C PRO A 183 -2.37 13.08 -8.23
N ARG A 184 -3.03 11.97 -7.95
CA ARG A 184 -4.45 11.78 -8.27
C ARG A 184 -5.36 12.74 -7.51
N ILE A 185 -5.09 12.99 -6.24
CA ILE A 185 -5.87 13.93 -5.41
C ILE A 185 -5.62 15.37 -5.85
N GLU A 186 -4.38 15.70 -6.25
CA GLU A 186 -4.08 17.01 -6.85
C GLU A 186 -4.84 17.20 -8.16
N ALA A 187 -4.85 16.19 -9.02
CA ALA A 187 -5.63 16.21 -10.27
C ALA A 187 -7.13 16.35 -10.00
N TRP A 188 -7.65 15.66 -8.97
CA TRP A 188 -9.05 15.80 -8.57
C TRP A 188 -9.38 17.22 -8.11
N PHE A 189 -8.52 17.87 -7.32
CA PHE A 189 -8.71 19.28 -6.95
C PHE A 189 -8.68 20.19 -8.18
N ALA A 190 -7.74 19.98 -9.09
CA ALA A 190 -7.60 20.78 -10.31
C ALA A 190 -8.83 20.71 -11.23
N MET A 191 -9.62 19.62 -11.17
CA MET A 191 -10.87 19.47 -11.94
C MET A 191 -12.10 20.11 -11.28
N GLN A 192 -11.98 20.62 -10.04
CA GLN A 192 -13.11 21.27 -9.39
C GLN A 192 -13.35 22.68 -9.95
N PRO A 193 -14.60 23.20 -9.94
CA PRO A 193 -14.91 24.56 -10.39
C PRO A 193 -14.11 25.64 -9.67
N ASP A 194 -13.82 25.45 -8.38
CA ASP A 194 -12.90 26.27 -7.57
C ASP A 194 -11.96 25.30 -6.81
N PRO A 195 -10.77 25.02 -7.35
CA PRO A 195 -9.80 24.12 -6.74
C PRO A 195 -9.37 24.52 -5.33
N GLU A 196 -9.22 25.80 -5.09
CA GLU A 196 -8.82 26.36 -3.79
C GLU A 196 -9.92 26.18 -2.73
N ALA A 197 -11.16 26.49 -3.09
CA ALA A 197 -12.30 26.29 -2.19
C ALA A 197 -12.50 24.79 -1.89
N ALA A 198 -12.37 23.92 -2.88
CA ALA A 198 -12.45 22.47 -2.69
C ALA A 198 -11.36 21.96 -1.75
N ARG A 199 -10.10 22.42 -1.94
CA ARG A 199 -8.97 22.08 -1.06
C ARG A 199 -9.21 22.57 0.37
N ARG A 200 -9.65 23.83 0.55
CA ARG A 200 -10.00 24.38 1.87
C ARG A 200 -11.08 23.56 2.54
N ALA A 201 -12.16 23.23 1.85
CA ALA A 201 -13.26 22.44 2.39
C ALA A 201 -12.79 21.07 2.90
N GLN A 202 -11.95 20.36 2.14
CA GLN A 202 -11.38 19.08 2.59
C GLN A 202 -10.43 19.25 3.78
N THR A 203 -9.61 20.30 3.77
CA THR A 203 -8.67 20.60 4.84
C THR A 203 -9.39 20.91 6.17
N GLU A 204 -10.50 21.67 6.13
CA GLU A 204 -11.29 22.00 7.31
C GLU A 204 -11.91 20.78 8.01
N LEU A 205 -12.20 19.73 7.26
CA LEU A 205 -12.71 18.47 7.82
C LEU A 205 -11.65 17.70 8.63
N LEU A 206 -10.38 17.99 8.43
CA LEU A 206 -9.27 17.27 9.07
C LEU A 206 -8.85 17.98 10.37
N PRO A 207 -8.74 17.26 11.52
CA PRO A 207 -8.34 17.87 12.79
C PRO A 207 -7.06 18.70 12.72
N PRO A 208 -5.97 18.24 12.06
CA PRO A 208 -4.72 18.99 11.98
C PRO A 208 -4.77 20.15 10.96
N LYS A 209 -5.93 20.40 10.32
CA LYS A 209 -6.14 21.46 9.32
C LYS A 209 -5.14 21.40 8.18
N ARG A 210 -4.74 20.20 7.81
CA ARG A 210 -3.92 19.91 6.63
C ARG A 210 -4.20 18.50 6.09
N ILE A 211 -3.90 18.31 4.82
CA ILE A 211 -3.93 16.99 4.18
C ILE A 211 -2.62 16.26 4.54
N GLY A 212 -2.67 14.95 4.69
CA GLY A 212 -1.48 14.13 4.92
C GLY A 212 -0.59 14.01 3.68
N THR A 213 0.67 13.61 3.86
CA THR A 213 1.63 13.45 2.76
C THR A 213 2.00 11.98 2.54
N PRO A 214 2.44 11.61 1.32
CA PRO A 214 2.96 10.27 1.05
C PRO A 214 4.08 9.83 1.98
N GLU A 215 4.97 10.77 2.35
CA GLU A 215 6.11 10.52 3.24
C GLU A 215 5.67 10.12 4.66
N GLU A 216 4.58 10.68 5.17
CA GLU A 216 4.03 10.31 6.49
C GLU A 216 3.57 8.84 6.50
N VAL A 217 2.97 8.37 5.40
CA VAL A 217 2.61 6.96 5.24
C VAL A 217 3.86 6.09 5.07
N ALA A 218 4.83 6.54 4.26
CA ALA A 218 6.09 5.84 4.01
C ALA A 218 6.91 5.63 5.31
N HIS A 219 6.94 6.62 6.21
CA HIS A 219 7.61 6.48 7.52
C HIS A 219 6.97 5.41 8.40
N THR A 220 5.66 5.25 8.37
CA THR A 220 4.97 4.17 9.08
C THR A 220 5.24 2.82 8.42
N ALA A 221 5.26 2.76 7.09
CA ALA A 221 5.66 1.54 6.38
C ALA A 221 7.10 1.13 6.71
N LEU A 222 8.04 2.09 6.77
CA LEU A 222 9.42 1.87 7.18
C LEU A 222 9.51 1.29 8.60
N PHE A 223 8.75 1.86 9.55
CA PHE A 223 8.71 1.33 10.92
C PHE A 223 8.19 -0.11 10.95
N LEU A 224 7.06 -0.40 10.30
CA LEU A 224 6.50 -1.76 10.25
C LEU A 224 7.40 -2.76 9.52
N ALA A 225 8.15 -2.32 8.52
CA ALA A 225 9.10 -3.16 7.78
C ALA A 225 10.36 -3.47 8.59
N SER A 226 10.74 -2.59 9.52
CA SER A 226 11.98 -2.67 10.29
C SER A 226 11.91 -3.66 11.46
N ASP A 227 13.07 -3.95 12.04
CA ASP A 227 13.22 -4.79 13.23
C ASP A 227 12.71 -4.11 14.53
N GLU A 228 12.37 -2.83 14.47
CA GLU A 228 11.74 -2.11 15.59
C GLU A 228 10.29 -2.58 15.85
N ALA A 229 9.62 -3.13 14.83
CA ALA A 229 8.24 -3.57 14.90
C ALA A 229 8.07 -5.10 15.11
N ARG A 230 9.05 -5.77 15.71
CA ARG A 230 9.08 -7.26 15.81
C ARG A 230 7.88 -7.86 16.54
N PHE A 231 7.24 -7.13 17.44
CA PHE A 231 6.08 -7.61 18.19
C PHE A 231 4.75 -7.01 17.69
N ILE A 232 4.78 -6.29 16.54
CA ILE A 232 3.59 -5.72 15.89
C ILE A 232 3.22 -6.64 14.74
N ASN A 233 2.06 -7.32 14.84
CA ASN A 233 1.60 -8.27 13.85
C ASN A 233 0.06 -8.30 13.81
N ALA A 234 -0.52 -8.60 12.64
CA ALA A 234 -1.96 -8.71 12.40
C ALA A 234 -2.75 -7.45 12.81
N THR A 235 -2.12 -6.29 12.78
CA THR A 235 -2.73 -5.01 13.17
C THR A 235 -2.90 -4.08 11.98
N ASP A 236 -3.75 -3.08 12.17
CA ASP A 236 -3.96 -1.97 11.23
C ASP A 236 -3.66 -0.64 11.92
N ILE A 237 -2.83 0.18 11.28
CA ILE A 237 -2.47 1.50 11.79
C ILE A 237 -3.19 2.57 10.97
N MET A 238 -4.08 3.30 11.64
CA MET A 238 -4.81 4.42 11.07
C MET A 238 -3.89 5.65 10.95
N ILE A 239 -3.81 6.25 9.75
CA ILE A 239 -3.07 7.49 9.48
C ILE A 239 -4.03 8.48 8.78
N ASP A 240 -4.84 9.18 9.56
CA ASP A 240 -5.90 10.04 9.03
C ASP A 240 -6.00 11.41 9.75
N GLY A 241 -4.97 11.74 10.54
CA GLY A 241 -4.95 12.94 11.35
C GLY A 241 -6.04 12.97 12.42
N GLY A 242 -6.57 11.81 12.83
CA GLY A 242 -7.64 11.70 13.81
C GLY A 242 -9.05 11.93 13.27
N ARG A 243 -9.21 12.08 11.95
CA ARG A 243 -10.52 12.37 11.32
C ARG A 243 -11.58 11.33 11.67
N SER A 244 -11.22 10.05 11.68
CA SER A 244 -12.15 8.95 11.97
C SER A 244 -12.59 8.88 13.45
N GLN A 245 -11.92 9.60 14.34
CA GLN A 245 -12.19 9.65 15.78
C GLN A 245 -13.04 10.87 16.19
N LEU A 246 -13.27 11.82 15.24
CA LEU A 246 -14.12 12.96 15.53
C LEU A 246 -15.56 12.51 15.75
N TYR A 247 -16.12 12.97 16.86
CA TYR A 247 -17.55 13.00 17.11
C TYR A 247 -18.11 14.28 16.52
N HIS A 248 -19.18 14.18 15.77
CA HIS A 248 -19.92 15.33 15.23
C HIS A 248 -21.23 15.46 15.97
N ASP A 249 -21.44 16.62 16.56
CA ASP A 249 -22.73 17.04 17.09
C ASP A 249 -23.69 17.37 15.93
#